data_3441d0df4c70fa0f68d572464a2ef96b
#
_entry.id   3441d0df4c70fa0f68d572464a2ef96b
#
_cell.length_a   1.000
_cell.length_b   1.000
_cell.length_c   1.000
_cell.angle_alpha   90.00
_cell.angle_beta   90.00
_cell.angle_gamma   90.00
#
_symmetry.space_group_name_H-M   'P 1'
#
loop_
_entity.id
_entity.type
_entity.pdbx_description
1 polymer ?
#
loop_
_entity_poly.entity_id
_entity_poly.type
_entity_poly.pdbx_seq_one_letter_code
_entity_poly.pdbx_strand_id
1 'polypeptide(L)'
;EDYEPEYDVMLIDEAQDLPSSFFRLVYANVKSPKRIIWAYDELQNLSTVEMPSLEEMFGVDGDGNLRINIENKENEPKRDITLPVCYRNPPWTLALAHALGFGIYHSPIIQMFEEPLMWEDIGYTVKSGKLKKNNTVTLSRKNVSTPKYFEELLNKDDSVKVESFSTIEQQYSWIAQEIRKNIEHDELDPDDILIVLPNTYSAKSEYKELEKFLKANGINSILAGVDTDRDTFRVNGCVTCAHVYRAKGNEAPMVYIANAEYCADGMELIKLRNILFTSITRSRAWVRVCGVGEKMQQIQKEYNQCVTNDYDLHFRIPTDEELKKARRLNRERTSTEKRLLETTKDNINELIDNIEKGTVDSELLPELNKLMKLLKRG
;
A
#
# COMPACT_ATOMS: atom_id res chain seq x y z
N GLU A 1 25.26 22.67 -25.16
CA GLU A 1 23.98 23.10 -25.76
C GLU A 1 23.13 23.68 -24.65
N ASP A 2 22.72 24.97 -24.81
CA ASP A 2 21.82 25.62 -23.86
C ASP A 2 20.45 24.94 -23.98
N TYR A 3 20.12 24.23 -22.95
CA TYR A 3 18.81 23.52 -22.88
C TYR A 3 17.73 24.56 -22.52
N GLU A 4 16.79 24.79 -23.42
CA GLU A 4 15.66 25.69 -23.19
C GLU A 4 14.44 24.90 -22.69
N PRO A 5 13.83 25.34 -21.56
CA PRO A 5 12.59 24.73 -21.07
C PRO A 5 11.45 24.85 -22.09
N GLU A 6 10.69 23.75 -22.28
CA GLU A 6 9.65 23.67 -23.31
C GLU A 6 8.24 23.93 -22.76
N TYR A 7 7.97 23.54 -21.49
CA TYR A 7 6.61 23.48 -20.95
C TYR A 7 6.26 24.69 -20.10
N ASP A 8 5.04 25.20 -20.23
CA ASP A 8 4.52 26.29 -19.42
C ASP A 8 3.96 25.82 -18.08
N VAL A 9 3.44 24.57 -18.02
CA VAL A 9 2.91 23.90 -16.83
C VAL A 9 3.11 22.40 -16.96
N MET A 10 3.34 21.71 -15.82
CA MET A 10 3.41 20.27 -15.74
C MET A 10 2.48 19.77 -14.65
N LEU A 11 1.64 18.79 -14.99
CA LEU A 11 0.77 18.08 -14.07
C LEU A 11 1.29 16.65 -13.93
N ILE A 12 1.50 16.20 -12.70
CA ILE A 12 2.04 14.88 -12.37
C ILE A 12 1.02 14.17 -11.50
N ASP A 13 0.47 13.07 -11.98
CA ASP A 13 -0.39 12.19 -11.22
C ASP A 13 0.42 10.99 -10.70
N GLU A 14 -0.04 10.34 -9.63
CA GLU A 14 0.60 9.19 -8.98
C GLU A 14 2.10 9.44 -8.67
N ALA A 15 2.39 10.63 -8.18
CA ALA A 15 3.76 11.11 -7.98
C ALA A 15 4.61 10.22 -7.04
N GLN A 16 3.98 9.47 -6.13
CA GLN A 16 4.65 8.53 -5.24
C GLN A 16 5.32 7.34 -5.97
N ASP A 17 4.98 7.10 -7.23
CA ASP A 17 5.57 6.02 -8.04
C ASP A 17 6.79 6.49 -8.84
N LEU A 18 7.13 7.78 -8.78
CA LEU A 18 8.14 8.40 -9.61
C LEU A 18 9.44 8.69 -8.83
N PRO A 19 10.61 8.42 -9.42
CA PRO A 19 11.88 8.69 -8.75
C PRO A 19 12.20 10.19 -8.70
N SER A 20 13.02 10.62 -7.74
CA SER A 20 13.47 12.00 -7.60
C SER A 20 14.13 12.58 -8.86
N SER A 21 14.80 11.74 -9.67
CA SER A 21 15.38 12.14 -10.95
C SER A 21 14.34 12.63 -11.96
N PHE A 22 13.12 12.05 -11.94
CA PHE A 22 12.00 12.51 -12.78
C PHE A 22 11.59 13.94 -12.42
N PHE A 23 11.46 14.27 -11.14
CA PHE A 23 11.11 15.63 -10.69
C PHE A 23 12.18 16.66 -11.05
N ARG A 24 13.46 16.29 -10.98
CA ARG A 24 14.57 17.13 -11.45
C ARG A 24 14.49 17.41 -12.94
N LEU A 25 14.16 16.38 -13.73
CA LEU A 25 13.94 16.52 -15.18
C LEU A 25 12.76 17.44 -15.46
N VAL A 26 11.63 17.26 -14.78
CA VAL A 26 10.45 18.12 -14.88
C VAL A 26 10.82 19.57 -14.54
N TYR A 27 11.53 19.79 -13.42
CA TYR A 27 11.94 21.13 -13.01
C TYR A 27 12.82 21.84 -14.07
N ALA A 28 13.73 21.10 -14.70
CA ALA A 28 14.57 21.65 -15.77
C ALA A 28 13.73 22.05 -17.00
N ASN A 29 12.69 21.27 -17.33
CA ASN A 29 11.89 21.43 -18.55
C ASN A 29 10.73 22.43 -18.45
N VAL A 30 10.35 22.87 -17.26
CA VAL A 30 9.27 23.85 -17.06
C VAL A 30 9.82 25.26 -17.06
N LYS A 31 9.21 26.18 -17.86
CA LYS A 31 9.58 27.60 -17.93
C LYS A 31 9.37 28.31 -16.59
N SER A 32 10.02 29.48 -16.44
CA SER A 32 9.76 30.38 -15.32
C SER A 32 8.46 31.17 -15.55
N PRO A 33 7.59 31.35 -14.51
CA PRO A 33 7.68 30.74 -13.18
C PRO A 33 7.37 29.22 -13.25
N LYS A 34 8.09 28.42 -12.42
CA LYS A 34 7.94 26.97 -12.40
C LYS A 34 6.54 26.55 -11.93
N ARG A 35 5.65 26.21 -12.86
CA ARG A 35 4.28 25.75 -12.58
C ARG A 35 4.24 24.23 -12.63
N ILE A 36 4.51 23.60 -11.49
CA ILE A 36 4.51 22.15 -11.35
C ILE A 36 3.47 21.79 -10.31
N ILE A 37 2.51 20.94 -10.67
CA ILE A 37 1.47 20.43 -9.78
C ILE A 37 1.63 18.91 -9.75
N TRP A 38 1.70 18.32 -8.56
CA TRP A 38 1.74 16.88 -8.41
C TRP A 38 0.73 16.40 -7.38
N ALA A 39 0.14 15.23 -7.66
CA ALA A 39 -0.78 14.54 -6.77
C ALA A 39 -0.17 13.19 -6.35
N TYR A 40 -0.33 12.83 -5.08
CA TYR A 40 0.18 11.57 -4.55
C TYR A 40 -0.69 11.03 -3.42
N ASP A 41 -0.60 9.71 -3.21
CA ASP A 41 -1.18 9.01 -2.07
C ASP A 41 -0.15 8.00 -1.55
N GLU A 42 0.41 8.26 -0.37
CA GLU A 42 1.47 7.44 0.22
C GLU A 42 1.02 6.00 0.50
N LEU A 43 -0.27 5.79 0.83
CA LEU A 43 -0.82 4.46 1.06
C LEU A 43 -0.99 3.66 -0.25
N GLN A 44 -0.99 4.32 -1.42
CA GLN A 44 -0.97 3.68 -2.72
C GLN A 44 0.44 3.53 -3.29
N ASN A 45 1.47 3.81 -2.49
CA ASN A 45 2.85 3.54 -2.89
C ASN A 45 3.12 2.03 -2.86
N LEU A 46 3.28 1.45 -4.03
CA LEU A 46 3.58 0.02 -4.22
C LEU A 46 5.08 -0.24 -4.40
N SER A 47 5.90 0.81 -4.37
CA SER A 47 7.35 0.70 -4.40
C SER A 47 7.93 0.51 -2.99
N THR A 48 9.20 0.20 -2.92
CA THR A 48 9.95 0.13 -1.66
C THR A 48 10.59 1.47 -1.29
N VAL A 49 10.43 2.47 -2.16
CA VAL A 49 11.02 3.81 -2.01
C VAL A 49 9.95 4.73 -1.44
N GLU A 50 10.23 5.35 -0.31
CA GLU A 50 9.39 6.40 0.26
C GLU A 50 9.31 7.60 -0.71
N MET A 51 8.25 8.39 -0.62
CA MET A 51 8.14 9.63 -1.38
C MET A 51 9.37 10.49 -1.09
N PRO A 52 10.13 10.92 -2.11
CA PRO A 52 11.34 11.71 -1.88
C PRO A 52 10.99 13.08 -1.28
N SER A 53 11.87 13.61 -0.44
CA SER A 53 11.74 14.96 0.11
C SER A 53 11.82 16.03 -0.99
N LEU A 54 11.31 17.23 -0.71
CA LEU A 54 11.41 18.37 -1.65
C LEU A 54 12.86 18.67 -2.06
N GLU A 55 13.81 18.48 -1.15
CA GLU A 55 15.24 18.61 -1.42
C GLU A 55 15.72 17.54 -2.41
N GLU A 56 15.31 16.30 -2.22
CA GLU A 56 15.66 15.20 -3.13
C GLU A 56 15.01 15.37 -4.50
N MET A 57 13.76 15.87 -4.55
CA MET A 57 13.02 16.07 -5.79
C MET A 57 13.56 17.25 -6.60
N PHE A 58 13.78 18.42 -5.97
CA PHE A 58 14.04 19.68 -6.68
C PHE A 58 15.41 20.30 -6.37
N GLY A 59 16.06 19.82 -5.31
CA GLY A 59 17.36 20.33 -4.87
C GLY A 59 17.27 21.66 -4.11
N VAL A 60 18.44 22.23 -3.85
CA VAL A 60 18.63 23.54 -3.20
C VAL A 60 19.19 24.56 -4.19
N ASP A 61 19.02 25.84 -3.90
CA ASP A 61 19.65 26.95 -4.61
C ASP A 61 21.14 27.16 -4.21
N GLY A 62 21.77 28.17 -4.75
CA GLY A 62 23.17 28.47 -4.45
C GLY A 62 23.46 28.87 -3.00
N ASP A 63 22.42 29.26 -2.26
CA ASP A 63 22.49 29.67 -0.85
C ASP A 63 22.09 28.56 0.10
N GLY A 64 21.74 27.35 -0.43
CA GLY A 64 21.35 26.18 0.33
C GLY A 64 19.87 26.15 0.71
N ASN A 65 19.01 27.05 0.19
CA ASN A 65 17.57 27.01 0.43
C ASN A 65 16.87 26.08 -0.54
N LEU A 66 15.75 25.49 -0.12
CA LEU A 66 14.90 24.69 -1.00
C LEU A 66 14.47 25.51 -2.23
N ARG A 67 14.64 24.96 -3.43
CA ARG A 67 14.19 25.61 -4.68
C ARG A 67 12.68 25.73 -4.78
N ILE A 68 11.95 24.85 -4.11
CA ILE A 68 10.49 24.82 -4.06
C ILE A 68 10.05 24.90 -2.60
N ASN A 69 9.14 25.85 -2.33
CA ASN A 69 8.47 25.97 -1.04
C ASN A 69 6.97 25.77 -1.24
N ILE A 70 6.41 24.75 -0.59
CA ILE A 70 4.96 24.41 -0.61
C ILE A 70 4.24 24.84 0.68
N GLU A 71 4.91 25.60 1.56
CA GLU A 71 4.31 26.06 2.79
C GLU A 71 3.10 26.96 2.52
N ASN A 72 1.98 26.61 3.15
CA ASN A 72 0.76 27.41 3.07
C ASN A 72 0.89 28.66 3.91
N LYS A 73 0.64 29.83 3.32
CA LYS A 73 0.65 31.12 4.01
C LYS A 73 -0.78 31.66 4.12
N GLU A 74 -1.01 32.40 5.19
CA GLU A 74 -2.30 33.07 5.39
C GLU A 74 -2.54 34.11 4.29
N ASN A 75 -3.74 34.13 3.74
CA ASN A 75 -4.16 35.01 2.64
C ASN A 75 -3.45 34.79 1.29
N GLU A 76 -2.69 33.71 1.11
CA GLU A 76 -2.17 33.28 -0.19
C GLU A 76 -2.92 32.04 -0.69
N PRO A 77 -2.93 31.77 -2.02
CA PRO A 77 -3.42 30.49 -2.54
C PRO A 77 -2.64 29.32 -1.91
N LYS A 78 -3.36 28.30 -1.49
CA LYS A 78 -2.76 27.09 -0.93
C LYS A 78 -1.86 26.40 -1.95
N ARG A 79 -0.68 26.00 -1.53
CA ARG A 79 0.33 25.28 -2.32
C ARG A 79 0.35 23.79 -1.99
N ASP A 80 -0.04 23.44 -0.77
CA ASP A 80 -0.22 22.06 -0.30
C ASP A 80 -1.67 21.87 0.13
N ILE A 81 -2.36 20.90 -0.50
CA ILE A 81 -3.79 20.67 -0.33
C ILE A 81 -4.04 19.19 -0.15
N THR A 82 -4.64 18.82 0.98
CA THR A 82 -5.19 17.49 1.20
C THR A 82 -6.65 17.45 0.76
N LEU A 83 -7.06 16.42 0.01
CA LEU A 83 -8.43 16.23 -0.45
C LEU A 83 -9.20 15.36 0.55
N PRO A 84 -10.14 15.92 1.36
CA PRO A 84 -10.79 15.18 2.43
C PRO A 84 -11.94 14.29 1.97
N VAL A 85 -12.53 14.58 0.79
CA VAL A 85 -13.72 13.88 0.30
C VAL A 85 -13.36 12.70 -0.58
N CYS A 86 -13.81 11.52 -0.17
CA CYS A 86 -13.69 10.32 -0.99
C CYS A 86 -15.01 10.06 -1.73
N TYR A 87 -14.97 10.16 -3.06
CA TYR A 87 -16.14 9.92 -3.95
C TYR A 87 -16.19 8.48 -4.47
N ARG A 88 -15.13 7.70 -4.30
CA ARG A 88 -15.02 6.34 -4.84
C ARG A 88 -15.50 5.29 -3.86
N ASN A 89 -15.00 5.34 -2.65
CA ASN A 89 -15.22 4.27 -1.67
C ASN A 89 -16.28 4.65 -0.64
N PRO A 90 -17.18 3.72 -0.27
CA PRO A 90 -18.03 3.87 0.91
C PRO A 90 -17.21 4.14 2.18
N PRO A 91 -17.75 4.88 3.17
CA PRO A 91 -17.00 5.28 4.36
C PRO A 91 -16.46 4.10 5.17
N TRP A 92 -17.25 3.01 5.29
CA TRP A 92 -16.84 1.78 5.99
C TRP A 92 -15.75 1.02 5.23
N THR A 93 -15.82 0.96 3.90
CA THR A 93 -14.77 0.34 3.07
C THR A 93 -13.46 1.11 3.19
N LEU A 94 -13.52 2.45 3.15
CA LEU A 94 -12.34 3.29 3.29
C LEU A 94 -11.76 3.23 4.71
N ALA A 95 -12.62 3.19 5.74
CA ALA A 95 -12.17 3.00 7.12
C ALA A 95 -11.44 1.66 7.31
N LEU A 96 -11.98 0.57 6.76
CA LEU A 96 -11.29 -0.72 6.75
C LEU A 96 -9.97 -0.67 5.99
N ALA A 97 -9.95 -0.04 4.80
CA ALA A 97 -8.72 0.10 4.01
C ALA A 97 -7.63 0.83 4.82
N HIS A 98 -7.98 1.92 5.51
CA HIS A 98 -7.05 2.61 6.41
C HIS A 98 -6.63 1.73 7.59
N ALA A 99 -7.59 1.04 8.25
CA ALA A 99 -7.27 0.16 9.37
C ALA A 99 -6.24 -0.91 9.01
N LEU A 100 -6.46 -1.60 7.89
CA LEU A 100 -5.57 -2.65 7.41
C LEU A 100 -4.28 -2.10 6.80
N GLY A 101 -4.36 -1.00 6.06
CA GLY A 101 -3.21 -0.34 5.43
C GLY A 101 -2.21 0.19 6.47
N PHE A 102 -2.69 0.93 7.46
CA PHE A 102 -1.85 1.37 8.58
C PHE A 102 -1.50 0.24 9.55
N GLY A 103 -2.28 -0.85 9.55
CA GLY A 103 -2.15 -1.92 10.52
C GLY A 103 -2.40 -1.43 11.95
N ILE A 104 -3.43 -0.59 12.15
CA ILE A 104 -3.71 -0.01 13.47
C ILE A 104 -4.15 -1.03 14.50
N TYR A 105 -4.66 -2.17 14.08
CA TYR A 105 -5.00 -3.32 14.92
C TYR A 105 -3.93 -4.41 14.90
N HIS A 106 -2.84 -4.20 14.18
CA HIS A 106 -1.64 -5.05 14.22
C HIS A 106 -0.77 -4.67 15.43
N SER A 107 0.02 -5.61 15.94
CA SER A 107 0.93 -5.35 17.05
C SER A 107 2.38 -5.73 16.68
N PRO A 108 3.27 -4.75 16.56
CA PRO A 108 3.10 -3.29 16.68
C PRO A 108 2.34 -2.70 15.48
N ILE A 109 1.82 -1.48 15.59
CA ILE A 109 1.26 -0.71 14.46
C ILE A 109 2.31 -0.63 13.35
N ILE A 110 1.90 -0.87 12.11
CA ILE A 110 2.83 -1.06 10.99
C ILE A 110 3.35 0.29 10.47
N GLN A 111 2.46 1.23 10.23
CA GLN A 111 2.78 2.59 9.78
C GLN A 111 1.77 3.59 10.33
N MET A 112 2.09 4.88 10.27
CA MET A 112 1.22 5.95 10.74
C MET A 112 1.67 7.27 10.12
N PHE A 113 0.77 8.23 10.03
CA PHE A 113 1.11 9.61 9.69
C PHE A 113 2.12 10.19 10.71
N GLU A 114 3.05 10.99 10.23
CA GLU A 114 4.00 11.69 11.10
C GLU A 114 3.27 12.67 12.01
N GLU A 115 2.36 13.44 11.43
CA GLU A 115 1.52 14.39 12.15
C GLU A 115 0.13 13.81 12.40
N PRO A 116 -0.26 13.58 13.67
CA PRO A 116 -1.58 13.01 14.01
C PRO A 116 -2.76 13.80 13.44
N LEU A 117 -2.62 15.12 13.25
CA LEU A 117 -3.67 15.98 12.70
C LEU A 117 -4.02 15.64 11.24
N MET A 118 -3.16 14.99 10.49
CA MET A 118 -3.46 14.52 9.13
C MET A 118 -4.71 13.64 9.06
N TRP A 119 -5.09 12.98 10.13
CA TRP A 119 -6.36 12.25 10.19
C TRP A 119 -7.57 13.16 9.96
N GLU A 120 -7.53 14.40 10.48
CA GLU A 120 -8.59 15.38 10.24
C GLU A 120 -8.57 15.89 8.81
N ASP A 121 -7.37 16.08 8.23
CA ASP A 121 -7.18 16.55 6.86
C ASP A 121 -7.74 15.55 5.84
N ILE A 122 -7.60 14.24 6.06
CA ILE A 122 -8.18 13.21 5.22
C ILE A 122 -9.65 12.89 5.54
N GLY A 123 -10.31 13.69 6.37
CA GLY A 123 -11.75 13.65 6.58
C GLY A 123 -12.24 12.84 7.77
N TYR A 124 -11.40 12.55 8.77
CA TYR A 124 -11.85 11.99 10.04
C TYR A 124 -12.14 13.09 11.08
N THR A 125 -12.96 12.75 12.06
CA THR A 125 -13.20 13.56 13.27
C THR A 125 -12.86 12.75 14.51
N VAL A 126 -12.40 13.43 15.54
CA VAL A 126 -12.24 12.84 16.87
C VAL A 126 -13.62 12.67 17.53
N LYS A 127 -14.05 11.42 17.69
CA LYS A 127 -15.27 11.06 18.44
C LYS A 127 -15.00 10.99 19.94
N SER A 128 -13.81 10.48 20.32
CA SER A 128 -13.33 10.46 21.70
C SER A 128 -11.81 10.41 21.76
N GLY A 129 -11.23 10.82 22.89
CA GLY A 129 -9.79 10.83 23.09
C GLY A 129 -9.09 12.09 22.54
N LYS A 130 -7.83 11.98 22.16
CA LYS A 130 -7.01 13.10 21.64
C LYS A 130 -6.08 12.64 20.54
N LEU A 131 -5.98 13.42 19.45
CA LEU A 131 -5.00 13.25 18.37
C LEU A 131 -3.60 13.71 18.82
N LYS A 132 -3.03 12.98 19.78
CA LYS A 132 -1.66 13.20 20.27
C LYS A 132 -0.94 11.86 20.40
N LYS A 133 0.36 11.86 20.13
CA LYS A 133 1.23 10.70 20.33
C LYS A 133 1.04 10.12 21.73
N ASN A 134 1.03 8.81 21.84
CA ASN A 134 0.77 8.02 23.04
C ASN A 134 -0.64 8.15 23.65
N ASN A 135 -1.59 8.79 22.99
CA ASN A 135 -2.98 8.88 23.44
C ASN A 135 -3.88 7.91 22.66
N THR A 136 -4.87 7.37 23.34
CA THR A 136 -5.95 6.62 22.70
C THR A 136 -6.94 7.59 22.06
N VAL A 137 -7.38 7.28 20.85
CA VAL A 137 -8.34 8.07 20.09
C VAL A 137 -9.35 7.16 19.41
N THR A 138 -10.57 7.66 19.26
CA THR A 138 -11.57 7.09 18.36
C THR A 138 -11.87 8.09 17.27
N LEU A 139 -11.65 7.68 16.03
CA LEU A 139 -11.85 8.49 14.83
C LEU A 139 -13.04 7.98 14.04
N SER A 140 -13.90 8.88 13.58
CA SER A 140 -15.03 8.58 12.71
C SER A 140 -14.96 9.43 11.45
N ARG A 141 -15.40 8.89 10.31
CA ARG A 141 -15.46 9.70 9.09
C ARG A 141 -16.56 10.74 9.18
N LYS A 142 -16.25 11.96 8.73
CA LYS A 142 -17.23 13.06 8.70
C LYS A 142 -18.26 12.82 7.61
N ASN A 143 -19.51 13.13 7.87
CA ASN A 143 -20.56 13.14 6.84
C ASN A 143 -20.22 14.08 5.66
N VAL A 144 -19.47 15.17 5.92
CA VAL A 144 -19.01 16.10 4.88
C VAL A 144 -17.86 15.56 4.03
N SER A 145 -17.20 14.51 4.47
CA SER A 145 -16.08 13.87 3.75
C SER A 145 -16.52 12.61 2.99
N THR A 146 -17.83 12.34 3.01
CA THR A 146 -18.41 11.16 2.35
C THR A 146 -19.73 11.55 1.70
N PRO A 147 -19.93 11.27 0.41
CA PRO A 147 -21.21 11.47 -0.26
C PRO A 147 -22.33 10.66 0.39
N LYS A 148 -23.48 11.28 0.61
CA LYS A 148 -24.64 10.66 1.30
C LYS A 148 -25.22 9.46 0.55
N TYR A 149 -25.10 9.42 -0.76
CA TYR A 149 -25.64 8.33 -1.57
C TYR A 149 -25.07 6.95 -1.19
N PHE A 150 -23.90 6.87 -0.58
CA PHE A 150 -23.40 5.59 -0.10
C PHE A 150 -24.25 4.98 1.01
N GLU A 151 -24.66 5.79 1.98
CA GLU A 151 -25.52 5.34 3.08
C GLU A 151 -26.97 5.10 2.61
N GLU A 152 -27.41 5.80 1.56
CA GLU A 152 -28.75 5.67 1.00
C GLU A 152 -28.89 4.43 0.10
N LEU A 153 -27.83 4.04 -0.64
CA LEU A 153 -27.89 3.01 -1.66
C LEU A 153 -27.25 1.69 -1.24
N LEU A 154 -26.35 1.69 -0.26
CA LEU A 154 -25.56 0.52 0.10
C LEU A 154 -25.80 0.10 1.55
N ASN A 155 -25.80 -1.21 1.77
CA ASN A 155 -25.80 -1.78 3.10
C ASN A 155 -24.33 -2.05 3.52
N LYS A 156 -23.88 -1.48 4.65
CA LYS A 156 -22.52 -1.65 5.15
C LYS A 156 -22.17 -3.12 5.44
N ASP A 157 -23.13 -3.91 5.93
CA ASP A 157 -22.93 -5.31 6.31
C ASP A 157 -22.74 -6.22 5.08
N ASP A 158 -23.21 -5.78 3.90
CA ASP A 158 -22.98 -6.47 2.63
C ASP A 158 -21.85 -5.87 1.81
N SER A 159 -21.55 -4.59 1.99
CA SER A 159 -20.51 -3.91 1.20
C SER A 159 -19.12 -4.50 1.41
N VAL A 160 -18.81 -4.98 2.61
CA VAL A 160 -17.48 -5.49 2.97
C VAL A 160 -17.59 -6.87 3.61
N LYS A 161 -16.87 -7.85 3.05
CA LYS A 161 -16.70 -9.17 3.68
C LYS A 161 -15.23 -9.57 3.66
N VAL A 162 -14.78 -10.18 4.75
CA VAL A 162 -13.42 -10.72 4.89
C VAL A 162 -13.54 -12.18 5.33
N GLU A 163 -13.09 -13.09 4.47
CA GLU A 163 -13.28 -14.52 4.64
C GLU A 163 -11.96 -15.29 4.66
N SER A 164 -11.83 -16.21 5.60
CA SER A 164 -10.66 -17.08 5.74
C SER A 164 -11.04 -18.53 5.47
N PHE A 165 -10.28 -19.18 4.60
CA PHE A 165 -10.50 -20.57 4.18
C PHE A 165 -9.36 -21.47 4.66
N SER A 166 -9.65 -22.77 4.72
CA SER A 166 -8.62 -23.76 5.08
C SER A 166 -7.74 -24.11 3.90
N THR A 167 -8.28 -24.07 2.66
CA THR A 167 -7.55 -24.41 1.43
C THR A 167 -7.83 -23.39 0.31
N ILE A 168 -6.93 -23.36 -0.66
CA ILE A 168 -7.06 -22.50 -1.86
C ILE A 168 -8.27 -22.94 -2.70
N GLU A 169 -8.56 -24.22 -2.78
CA GLU A 169 -9.71 -24.76 -3.52
C GLU A 169 -11.04 -24.29 -2.90
N GLN A 170 -11.13 -24.24 -1.59
CA GLN A 170 -12.30 -23.70 -0.89
C GLN A 170 -12.47 -22.21 -1.19
N GLN A 171 -11.38 -21.45 -1.13
CA GLN A 171 -11.39 -20.02 -1.46
C GLN A 171 -11.85 -19.78 -2.91
N TYR A 172 -11.25 -20.46 -3.87
CA TYR A 172 -11.57 -20.27 -5.29
C TYR A 172 -12.97 -20.76 -5.66
N SER A 173 -13.42 -21.85 -5.03
CA SER A 173 -14.81 -22.31 -5.16
C SER A 173 -15.80 -21.27 -4.64
N TRP A 174 -15.51 -20.68 -3.48
CA TRP A 174 -16.34 -19.63 -2.90
C TRP A 174 -16.38 -18.38 -3.78
N ILE A 175 -15.23 -17.91 -4.27
CA ILE A 175 -15.15 -16.75 -5.20
C ILE A 175 -16.02 -17.00 -6.42
N ALA A 176 -15.89 -18.16 -7.06
CA ALA A 176 -16.65 -18.48 -8.27
C ALA A 176 -18.18 -18.55 -7.99
N GLN A 177 -18.59 -19.10 -6.86
CA GLN A 177 -19.99 -19.17 -6.45
C GLN A 177 -20.57 -17.79 -6.13
N GLU A 178 -19.82 -16.93 -5.40
CA GLU A 178 -20.24 -15.56 -5.10
C GLU A 178 -20.35 -14.72 -6.38
N ILE A 179 -19.38 -14.82 -7.30
CA ILE A 179 -19.44 -14.13 -8.60
C ILE A 179 -20.64 -14.61 -9.41
N ARG A 180 -20.89 -15.92 -9.44
CA ARG A 180 -22.08 -16.45 -10.11
C ARG A 180 -23.36 -15.87 -9.52
N LYS A 181 -23.46 -15.79 -8.18
CA LYS A 181 -24.56 -15.15 -7.48
C LYS A 181 -24.69 -13.67 -7.86
N ASN A 182 -23.56 -12.92 -7.87
CA ASN A 182 -23.60 -11.51 -8.26
C ASN A 182 -24.14 -11.32 -9.68
N ILE A 183 -23.83 -12.21 -10.63
CA ILE A 183 -24.31 -12.13 -12.00
C ILE A 183 -25.78 -12.57 -12.10
N GLU A 184 -26.15 -13.70 -11.48
CA GLU A 184 -27.47 -14.31 -11.66
C GLU A 184 -28.56 -13.67 -10.79
N HIS A 185 -28.21 -13.13 -9.62
CA HIS A 185 -29.18 -12.64 -8.63
C HIS A 185 -29.03 -11.17 -8.30
N ASP A 186 -27.80 -10.64 -8.31
CA ASP A 186 -27.53 -9.25 -7.94
C ASP A 186 -27.44 -8.36 -9.22
N GLU A 187 -27.67 -8.93 -10.40
CA GLU A 187 -27.75 -8.25 -11.72
C GLU A 187 -26.48 -7.48 -12.10
N LEU A 188 -25.30 -7.92 -11.61
CA LEU A 188 -24.02 -7.33 -12.02
C LEU A 188 -23.58 -7.89 -13.38
N ASP A 189 -23.11 -7.03 -14.26
CA ASP A 189 -22.43 -7.47 -15.46
C ASP A 189 -21.04 -8.07 -15.12
N PRO A 190 -20.56 -9.11 -15.84
CA PRO A 190 -19.23 -9.69 -15.58
C PRO A 190 -18.10 -8.67 -15.62
N ASP A 191 -18.16 -7.66 -16.47
CA ASP A 191 -17.18 -6.59 -16.60
C ASP A 191 -17.25 -5.53 -15.47
N ASP A 192 -18.26 -5.58 -14.61
CA ASP A 192 -18.34 -4.82 -13.35
C ASP A 192 -17.56 -5.49 -12.19
N ILE A 193 -17.01 -6.69 -12.42
CA ILE A 193 -16.33 -7.49 -11.42
C ILE A 193 -14.83 -7.54 -11.70
N LEU A 194 -14.03 -7.16 -10.68
CA LEU A 194 -12.58 -7.20 -10.71
C LEU A 194 -12.06 -8.15 -9.64
N ILE A 195 -11.19 -9.08 -10.01
CA ILE A 195 -10.43 -9.91 -9.08
C ILE A 195 -8.99 -9.40 -9.04
N VAL A 196 -8.55 -8.96 -7.87
CA VAL A 196 -7.17 -8.50 -7.64
C VAL A 196 -6.34 -9.61 -7.03
N LEU A 197 -5.19 -9.90 -7.63
CA LEU A 197 -4.17 -10.82 -7.15
C LEU A 197 -3.00 -10.02 -6.57
N PRO A 198 -2.81 -10.00 -5.25
CA PRO A 198 -1.81 -9.16 -4.59
C PRO A 198 -0.37 -9.49 -5.00
N ASN A 199 -0.05 -10.79 -5.13
CA ASN A 199 1.30 -11.23 -5.47
C ASN A 199 1.53 -11.23 -6.99
N THR A 200 2.31 -10.28 -7.47
CA THR A 200 2.61 -10.11 -8.89
C THR A 200 3.39 -11.28 -9.48
N TYR A 201 4.25 -11.92 -8.67
CA TYR A 201 5.12 -13.01 -9.16
C TYR A 201 4.34 -14.30 -9.42
N SER A 202 3.31 -14.59 -8.63
CA SER A 202 2.47 -15.78 -8.74
C SER A 202 1.15 -15.54 -9.48
N ALA A 203 0.79 -14.29 -9.77
CA ALA A 203 -0.51 -13.91 -10.34
C ALA A 203 -0.93 -14.75 -11.55
N LYS A 204 0.00 -15.04 -12.48
CA LYS A 204 -0.29 -15.86 -13.66
C LYS A 204 -0.62 -17.32 -13.32
N SER A 205 0.08 -17.91 -12.35
CA SER A 205 -0.20 -19.29 -11.89
C SER A 205 -1.47 -19.36 -11.04
N GLU A 206 -1.67 -18.38 -10.16
CA GLU A 206 -2.88 -18.24 -9.34
C GLU A 206 -4.12 -18.07 -10.21
N TYR A 207 -4.05 -17.20 -11.22
CA TYR A 207 -5.14 -17.01 -12.17
C TYR A 207 -5.50 -18.31 -12.91
N LYS A 208 -4.52 -19.07 -13.39
CA LYS A 208 -4.78 -20.35 -14.09
C LYS A 208 -5.53 -21.36 -13.23
N GLU A 209 -5.25 -21.40 -11.93
CA GLU A 209 -5.99 -22.27 -11.01
C GLU A 209 -7.39 -21.72 -10.75
N LEU A 210 -7.52 -20.42 -10.45
CA LEU A 210 -8.80 -19.75 -10.23
C LEU A 210 -9.71 -19.84 -11.46
N GLU A 211 -9.18 -19.70 -12.67
CA GLU A 211 -9.91 -19.77 -13.93
C GLU A 211 -10.66 -21.10 -14.09
N LYS A 212 -10.11 -22.21 -13.58
CA LYS A 212 -10.79 -23.52 -13.61
C LYS A 212 -12.11 -23.49 -12.85
N PHE A 213 -12.12 -22.85 -11.68
CA PHE A 213 -13.33 -22.71 -10.86
C PHE A 213 -14.33 -21.73 -11.49
N LEU A 214 -13.86 -20.63 -12.07
CA LEU A 214 -14.70 -19.67 -12.79
C LEU A 214 -15.37 -20.37 -13.98
N LYS A 215 -14.61 -21.05 -14.83
CA LYS A 215 -15.13 -21.80 -15.98
C LYS A 215 -16.10 -22.90 -15.58
N ALA A 216 -15.84 -23.62 -14.48
CA ALA A 216 -16.75 -24.64 -13.97
C ALA A 216 -18.12 -24.07 -13.51
N ASN A 217 -18.16 -22.77 -13.20
CA ASN A 217 -19.37 -22.02 -12.86
C ASN A 217 -19.94 -21.21 -14.05
N GLY A 218 -19.45 -21.43 -15.27
CA GLY A 218 -19.93 -20.75 -16.47
C GLY A 218 -19.48 -19.27 -16.60
N ILE A 219 -18.47 -18.88 -15.86
CA ILE A 219 -17.95 -17.50 -15.82
C ILE A 219 -16.75 -17.37 -16.75
N ASN A 220 -16.85 -16.48 -17.74
CA ASN A 220 -15.71 -16.08 -18.56
C ASN A 220 -14.85 -15.09 -17.81
N SER A 221 -13.53 -15.22 -17.89
CA SER A 221 -12.58 -14.32 -17.26
C SER A 221 -11.36 -14.08 -18.13
N ILE A 222 -10.65 -13.00 -17.86
CA ILE A 222 -9.38 -12.63 -18.50
C ILE A 222 -8.36 -12.23 -17.45
N LEU A 223 -7.09 -12.47 -17.70
CA LEU A 223 -5.98 -11.87 -16.96
C LEU A 223 -5.48 -10.64 -17.72
N ALA A 224 -5.82 -9.45 -17.23
CA ALA A 224 -5.48 -8.19 -17.88
C ALA A 224 -3.97 -8.02 -18.09
N GLY A 225 -3.57 -7.71 -19.33
CA GLY A 225 -2.17 -7.56 -19.73
C GLY A 225 -1.44 -8.89 -20.01
N VAL A 226 -2.15 -10.02 -19.95
CA VAL A 226 -1.65 -11.36 -20.37
C VAL A 226 -2.54 -11.91 -21.48
N ASP A 227 -3.86 -11.91 -21.27
CA ASP A 227 -4.84 -12.36 -22.26
C ASP A 227 -5.33 -11.20 -23.15
N THR A 228 -4.93 -9.98 -22.82
CA THR A 228 -5.29 -8.74 -23.52
C THR A 228 -4.07 -7.90 -23.82
N ASP A 229 -4.18 -6.98 -24.77
CA ASP A 229 -3.16 -5.97 -25.05
C ASP A 229 -2.91 -5.06 -23.83
N ARG A 230 -1.78 -4.36 -23.85
CA ARG A 230 -1.36 -3.49 -22.74
C ARG A 230 -2.39 -2.40 -22.44
N ASP A 231 -3.12 -1.91 -23.41
CA ASP A 231 -4.08 -0.82 -23.27
C ASP A 231 -5.50 -1.30 -22.95
N THR A 232 -5.77 -2.61 -23.08
CA THR A 232 -7.06 -3.22 -22.81
C THR A 232 -7.08 -3.81 -21.40
N PHE A 233 -7.90 -3.23 -20.51
CA PHE A 233 -8.07 -3.71 -19.14
C PHE A 233 -9.29 -4.63 -18.98
N ARG A 234 -10.38 -4.36 -19.70
CA ARG A 234 -11.65 -5.08 -19.63
C ARG A 234 -12.05 -5.63 -20.99
N VAL A 235 -12.74 -6.75 -20.96
CA VAL A 235 -13.38 -7.36 -22.12
C VAL A 235 -14.85 -7.59 -21.77
N ASN A 236 -15.74 -7.14 -22.66
CA ASN A 236 -17.18 -7.24 -22.45
C ASN A 236 -17.60 -8.70 -22.20
N GLY A 237 -18.42 -8.93 -21.17
CA GLY A 237 -18.90 -10.24 -20.75
C GLY A 237 -17.84 -11.11 -20.04
N CYS A 238 -16.72 -10.53 -19.63
CA CYS A 238 -15.67 -11.24 -18.89
C CYS A 238 -15.37 -10.57 -17.55
N VAL A 239 -15.23 -11.37 -16.51
CA VAL A 239 -14.64 -10.94 -15.23
C VAL A 239 -13.17 -10.62 -15.44
N THR A 240 -12.73 -9.45 -15.00
CA THR A 240 -11.33 -9.05 -15.10
C THR A 240 -10.54 -9.54 -13.91
N CYS A 241 -9.48 -10.32 -14.14
CA CYS A 241 -8.45 -10.60 -13.14
C CYS A 241 -7.22 -9.74 -13.42
N ALA A 242 -6.58 -9.20 -12.38
CA ALA A 242 -5.39 -8.40 -12.54
C ALA A 242 -4.49 -8.48 -11.29
N HIS A 243 -3.17 -8.41 -11.47
CA HIS A 243 -2.30 -8.14 -10.32
C HIS A 243 -2.40 -6.67 -9.90
N VAL A 244 -2.05 -6.37 -8.64
CA VAL A 244 -2.28 -5.05 -8.02
C VAL A 244 -1.75 -3.87 -8.85
N TYR A 245 -0.55 -3.97 -9.43
CA TYR A 245 0.02 -2.87 -10.25
C TYR A 245 -0.80 -2.61 -11.53
N ARG A 246 -1.44 -3.65 -12.08
CA ARG A 246 -2.29 -3.51 -13.24
C ARG A 246 -3.70 -3.04 -12.86
N ALA A 247 -4.17 -3.40 -11.66
CA ALA A 247 -5.42 -2.93 -11.10
C ALA A 247 -5.36 -1.44 -10.68
N LYS A 248 -4.16 -0.94 -10.31
CA LYS A 248 -3.96 0.46 -9.97
C LYS A 248 -4.39 1.36 -11.14
N GLY A 249 -5.10 2.46 -10.83
CA GLY A 249 -5.72 3.33 -11.84
C GLY A 249 -7.08 2.85 -12.35
N ASN A 250 -7.45 1.58 -12.14
CA ASN A 250 -8.75 1.02 -12.50
C ASN A 250 -9.62 0.82 -11.24
N GLU A 251 -10.94 0.78 -11.42
CA GLU A 251 -11.92 0.59 -10.35
C GLU A 251 -13.10 -0.24 -10.86
N ALA A 252 -13.82 -0.90 -9.96
CA ALA A 252 -14.99 -1.71 -10.30
C ALA A 252 -16.07 -1.60 -9.21
N PRO A 253 -17.36 -1.76 -9.53
CA PRO A 253 -18.43 -1.86 -8.54
C PRO A 253 -18.17 -2.95 -7.52
N MET A 254 -17.80 -4.15 -7.96
CA MET A 254 -17.47 -5.30 -7.13
C MET A 254 -16.00 -5.70 -7.28
N VAL A 255 -15.29 -5.81 -6.15
CA VAL A 255 -13.87 -6.22 -6.12
C VAL A 255 -13.69 -7.43 -5.23
N TYR A 256 -13.05 -8.45 -5.76
CA TYR A 256 -12.54 -9.61 -5.01
C TYR A 256 -11.02 -9.47 -4.86
N ILE A 257 -10.51 -9.67 -3.66
CA ILE A 257 -9.06 -9.75 -3.41
C ILE A 257 -8.78 -11.19 -3.01
N ALA A 258 -8.20 -11.96 -3.93
CA ALA A 258 -7.87 -13.35 -3.70
C ALA A 258 -6.44 -13.48 -3.14
N ASN A 259 -6.20 -14.48 -2.29
CA ASN A 259 -4.90 -14.76 -1.67
C ASN A 259 -4.36 -13.57 -0.85
N ALA A 260 -5.26 -12.88 -0.12
CA ALA A 260 -4.93 -11.69 0.67
C ALA A 260 -3.98 -11.99 1.85
N GLU A 261 -3.82 -13.25 2.26
CA GLU A 261 -2.83 -13.68 3.25
C GLU A 261 -1.40 -13.29 2.86
N TYR A 262 -1.12 -13.08 1.57
CA TYR A 262 0.14 -12.53 1.09
C TYR A 262 0.47 -11.18 1.72
N CYS A 263 -0.56 -10.40 2.07
CA CYS A 263 -0.41 -9.05 2.63
C CYS A 263 -0.34 -9.02 4.17
N ALA A 264 -0.46 -10.18 4.84
CA ALA A 264 -0.55 -10.21 6.30
C ALA A 264 0.79 -10.03 7.01
N ASP A 265 1.87 -10.61 6.43
CA ASP A 265 3.19 -10.70 7.05
C ASP A 265 4.29 -10.84 5.99
N GLY A 266 5.48 -10.32 6.27
CA GLY A 266 6.64 -10.40 5.38
C GLY A 266 7.68 -9.30 5.66
N MET A 267 8.83 -9.39 5.00
CA MET A 267 9.94 -8.43 5.18
C MET A 267 9.60 -6.99 4.71
N GLU A 268 8.67 -6.85 3.77
CA GLU A 268 8.22 -5.56 3.23
C GLU A 268 6.79 -5.24 3.68
N LEU A 269 6.50 -5.42 4.97
CA LEU A 269 5.13 -5.40 5.48
C LEU A 269 4.39 -4.08 5.18
N ILE A 270 5.07 -2.93 5.18
CA ILE A 270 4.48 -1.64 4.78
C ILE A 270 3.97 -1.73 3.34
N LYS A 271 4.81 -2.18 2.41
CA LYS A 271 4.43 -2.35 1.00
C LYS A 271 3.30 -3.37 0.84
N LEU A 272 3.34 -4.49 1.56
CA LEU A 272 2.29 -5.50 1.54
C LEU A 272 0.95 -4.93 2.02
N ARG A 273 0.96 -4.08 3.05
CA ARG A 273 -0.23 -3.38 3.53
C ARG A 273 -0.71 -2.30 2.57
N ASN A 274 0.18 -1.61 1.89
CA ASN A 274 -0.15 -0.68 0.81
C ASN A 274 -0.77 -1.43 -0.39
N ILE A 275 -0.29 -2.62 -0.73
CA ILE A 275 -0.92 -3.51 -1.71
C ILE A 275 -2.36 -3.84 -1.31
N LEU A 276 -2.59 -4.20 -0.05
CA LEU A 276 -3.94 -4.50 0.45
C LEU A 276 -4.85 -3.27 0.43
N PHE A 277 -4.35 -2.12 0.91
CA PHE A 277 -5.05 -0.84 0.84
C PHE A 277 -5.43 -0.48 -0.59
N THR A 278 -4.46 -0.52 -1.51
CA THR A 278 -4.68 -0.23 -2.93
C THR A 278 -5.72 -1.17 -3.53
N SER A 279 -5.66 -2.47 -3.21
CA SER A 279 -6.62 -3.46 -3.71
C SER A 279 -8.04 -3.19 -3.22
N ILE A 280 -8.23 -2.92 -1.93
CA ILE A 280 -9.54 -2.61 -1.33
C ILE A 280 -10.12 -1.34 -1.95
N THR A 281 -9.31 -0.30 -2.14
CA THR A 281 -9.75 0.99 -2.69
C THR A 281 -10.04 0.97 -4.18
N ARG A 282 -9.91 -0.17 -4.87
CA ARG A 282 -10.40 -0.34 -6.24
C ARG A 282 -11.93 -0.53 -6.30
N SER A 283 -12.58 -0.86 -5.18
CA SER A 283 -14.03 -1.04 -5.14
C SER A 283 -14.78 0.29 -5.12
N ARG A 284 -15.92 0.33 -5.83
CA ARG A 284 -16.86 1.47 -5.77
C ARG A 284 -18.02 1.22 -4.83
N ALA A 285 -18.39 -0.05 -4.61
CA ALA A 285 -19.54 -0.42 -3.78
C ALA A 285 -19.22 -1.62 -2.86
N TRP A 286 -18.76 -2.72 -3.42
CA TRP A 286 -18.58 -3.98 -2.69
C TRP A 286 -17.14 -4.49 -2.78
N VAL A 287 -16.63 -5.00 -1.67
CA VAL A 287 -15.32 -5.66 -1.63
C VAL A 287 -15.39 -6.96 -0.85
N ARG A 288 -14.73 -7.98 -1.36
CA ARG A 288 -14.54 -9.30 -0.75
C ARG A 288 -13.04 -9.55 -0.62
N VAL A 289 -12.54 -9.60 0.61
CA VAL A 289 -11.14 -9.91 0.91
C VAL A 289 -11.07 -11.35 1.38
N CYS A 290 -10.36 -12.20 0.67
CA CYS A 290 -10.31 -13.61 1.00
C CYS A 290 -8.90 -14.19 0.86
N GLY A 291 -8.64 -15.25 1.63
CA GLY A 291 -7.35 -15.91 1.67
C GLY A 291 -7.39 -17.17 2.51
N VAL A 292 -6.21 -17.76 2.74
CA VAL A 292 -6.08 -19.05 3.40
C VAL A 292 -5.17 -19.02 4.62
N GLY A 293 -5.45 -19.89 5.59
CA GLY A 293 -4.58 -20.21 6.72
C GLY A 293 -4.45 -19.10 7.77
N GLU A 294 -3.48 -19.28 8.66
CA GLU A 294 -3.28 -18.43 9.85
C GLU A 294 -3.03 -16.95 9.52
N LYS A 295 -2.30 -16.67 8.44
CA LYS A 295 -2.03 -15.30 7.99
C LYS A 295 -3.33 -14.57 7.60
N MET A 296 -4.25 -15.27 6.92
CA MET A 296 -5.55 -14.68 6.61
C MET A 296 -6.40 -14.47 7.87
N GLN A 297 -6.35 -15.40 8.83
CA GLN A 297 -7.02 -15.22 10.12
C GLN A 297 -6.55 -13.96 10.88
N GLN A 298 -5.28 -13.56 10.71
CA GLN A 298 -4.79 -12.30 11.28
C GLN A 298 -5.50 -11.09 10.66
N ILE A 299 -5.60 -11.02 9.32
CA ILE A 299 -6.36 -9.97 8.62
C ILE A 299 -7.83 -9.98 9.06
N GLN A 300 -8.42 -11.17 9.20
CA GLN A 300 -9.80 -11.32 9.65
C GLN A 300 -10.00 -10.82 11.09
N LYS A 301 -9.03 -11.02 11.98
CA LYS A 301 -9.07 -10.45 13.34
C LYS A 301 -9.05 -8.92 13.33
N GLU A 302 -8.20 -8.31 12.50
CA GLU A 302 -8.15 -6.85 12.33
C GLU A 302 -9.49 -6.33 11.76
N TYR A 303 -10.07 -7.01 10.77
CA TYR A 303 -11.41 -6.71 10.25
C TYR A 303 -12.50 -6.79 11.33
N ASN A 304 -12.51 -7.85 12.13
CA ASN A 304 -13.51 -8.03 13.20
C ASN A 304 -13.44 -6.88 14.23
N GLN A 305 -12.26 -6.30 14.47
CA GLN A 305 -12.13 -5.11 15.31
C GLN A 305 -12.75 -3.87 14.65
N CYS A 306 -12.62 -3.70 13.33
CA CYS A 306 -13.32 -2.64 12.61
C CYS A 306 -14.84 -2.78 12.72
N VAL A 307 -15.37 -3.98 12.50
CA VAL A 307 -16.82 -4.26 12.62
C VAL A 307 -17.32 -4.02 14.03
N THR A 308 -16.60 -4.50 15.05
CA THR A 308 -16.96 -4.31 16.47
C THR A 308 -17.05 -2.83 16.85
N ASN A 309 -16.23 -1.99 16.24
CA ASN A 309 -16.22 -0.55 16.44
C ASN A 309 -17.13 0.22 15.45
N ASP A 310 -18.00 -0.46 14.73
CA ASP A 310 -18.87 0.12 13.71
C ASP A 310 -18.09 0.95 12.64
N TYR A 311 -16.90 0.47 12.26
CA TYR A 311 -15.93 1.14 11.38
C TYR A 311 -15.36 2.47 11.90
N ASP A 312 -15.59 2.83 13.16
CA ASP A 312 -14.80 3.84 13.84
C ASP A 312 -13.40 3.28 14.16
N LEU A 313 -12.37 4.07 13.93
CA LEU A 313 -11.00 3.64 14.16
C LEU A 313 -10.61 3.93 15.62
N HIS A 314 -10.56 2.91 16.46
CA HIS A 314 -10.19 3.02 17.88
C HIS A 314 -8.80 2.45 18.13
N PHE A 315 -7.83 3.30 18.44
CA PHE A 315 -6.43 2.89 18.65
C PHE A 315 -5.64 3.90 19.47
N ARG A 316 -4.46 3.46 19.95
CA ARG A 316 -3.48 4.35 20.58
C ARG A 316 -2.51 4.85 19.52
N ILE A 317 -2.36 6.15 19.40
CA ILE A 317 -1.39 6.76 18.49
C ILE A 317 0.02 6.40 18.97
N PRO A 318 0.88 5.78 18.13
CA PRO A 318 2.21 5.37 18.53
C PRO A 318 3.12 6.56 18.84
N THR A 319 4.14 6.32 19.63
CA THR A 319 5.23 7.28 19.87
C THR A 319 6.20 7.31 18.69
N ASP A 320 7.02 8.36 18.61
CA ASP A 320 8.06 8.45 17.58
C ASP A 320 9.07 7.31 17.67
N GLU A 321 9.36 6.83 18.87
CA GLU A 321 10.27 5.70 19.08
C GLU A 321 9.69 4.39 18.56
N GLU A 322 8.40 4.15 18.80
CA GLU A 322 7.67 2.99 18.27
C GLU A 322 7.61 3.03 16.74
N LEU A 323 7.29 4.20 16.14
CA LEU A 323 7.30 4.38 14.69
C LEU A 323 8.69 4.19 14.08
N LYS A 324 9.73 4.77 14.66
CA LYS A 324 11.11 4.55 14.21
C LYS A 324 11.50 3.07 14.28
N LYS A 325 11.08 2.36 15.32
CA LYS A 325 11.33 0.92 15.46
C LYS A 325 10.57 0.11 14.42
N ALA A 326 9.29 0.42 14.19
CA ALA A 326 8.47 -0.22 13.17
C ALA A 326 9.05 0.02 11.76
N ARG A 327 9.42 1.25 11.42
CA ARG A 327 10.08 1.59 10.15
C ARG A 327 11.41 0.85 9.98
N ARG A 328 12.24 0.72 11.03
CA ARG A 328 13.50 -0.05 10.97
C ARG A 328 13.27 -1.53 10.71
N LEU A 329 12.22 -2.12 11.27
CA LEU A 329 11.88 -3.53 11.07
C LEU A 329 11.31 -3.80 9.67
N ASN A 330 10.61 -2.82 9.10
CA ASN A 330 9.92 -2.95 7.81
C ASN A 330 10.68 -2.29 6.65
N ARG A 331 11.80 -1.63 6.93
CA ARG A 331 12.60 -0.96 5.91
C ARG A 331 13.42 -1.96 5.13
N GLU A 332 13.26 -1.98 3.81
CA GLU A 332 14.29 -2.59 2.96
C GLU A 332 15.63 -1.91 3.24
N ARG A 333 16.67 -2.73 3.36
CA ARG A 333 18.04 -2.22 3.45
C ARG A 333 18.29 -1.29 2.27
N THR A 334 18.70 -0.06 2.56
CA THR A 334 19.08 0.88 1.51
C THR A 334 20.17 0.27 0.63
N SER A 335 20.35 0.80 -0.59
CA SER A 335 21.43 0.34 -1.48
C SER A 335 22.79 0.38 -0.78
N THR A 336 23.00 1.34 0.11
CA THR A 336 24.19 1.45 0.94
C THR A 336 24.29 0.33 1.99
N GLU A 337 23.17 0.01 2.64
CA GLU A 337 23.11 -1.09 3.62
C GLU A 337 23.22 -2.47 2.95
N LYS A 338 22.63 -2.65 1.74
CA LYS A 338 22.82 -3.86 0.92
C LYS A 338 24.28 -4.03 0.54
N ARG A 339 24.91 -2.95 0.07
CA ARG A 339 26.33 -2.96 -0.30
C ARG A 339 27.24 -3.21 0.89
N LEU A 340 26.94 -2.59 2.05
CA LEU A 340 27.67 -2.84 3.30
C LEU A 340 27.50 -4.29 3.76
N LEU A 341 26.31 -4.86 3.63
CA LEU A 341 26.07 -6.26 3.96
C LEU A 341 26.80 -7.22 3.03
N GLU A 342 26.81 -6.97 1.73
CA GLU A 342 27.56 -7.75 0.74
C GLU A 342 29.05 -7.68 1.06
N THR A 343 29.60 -6.47 1.23
CA THR A 343 31.01 -6.29 1.63
C THR A 343 31.33 -6.99 2.95
N THR A 344 30.41 -6.94 3.92
CA THR A 344 30.59 -7.62 5.21
C THR A 344 30.55 -9.15 5.05
N LYS A 345 29.65 -9.68 4.20
CA LYS A 345 29.60 -11.12 3.86
C LYS A 345 30.89 -11.57 3.17
N ASP A 346 31.37 -10.78 2.21
CA ASP A 346 32.61 -11.11 1.49
C ASP A 346 33.82 -11.12 2.45
N ASN A 347 33.91 -10.12 3.32
CA ASN A 347 34.95 -10.07 4.36
C ASN A 347 34.87 -11.25 5.33
N ILE A 348 33.65 -11.68 5.74
CA ILE A 348 33.46 -12.86 6.60
C ILE A 348 33.85 -14.13 5.85
N ASN A 349 33.48 -14.28 4.58
CA ASN A 349 33.84 -15.45 3.79
C ASN A 349 35.38 -15.53 3.58
N GLU A 350 36.00 -14.39 3.29
CA GLU A 350 37.47 -14.30 3.20
C GLU A 350 38.14 -14.67 4.53
N LEU A 351 37.56 -14.21 5.64
CA LEU A 351 38.07 -14.57 6.98
C LEU A 351 37.91 -16.08 7.28
N ILE A 352 36.75 -16.66 6.88
CA ILE A 352 36.51 -18.11 7.01
C ILE A 352 37.53 -18.89 6.18
N ASP A 353 37.74 -18.50 4.93
CA ASP A 353 38.73 -19.08 4.01
C ASP A 353 40.16 -19.02 4.59
N ASN A 354 40.53 -17.89 5.19
CA ASN A 354 41.83 -17.71 5.83
C ASN A 354 41.98 -18.57 7.10
N ILE A 355 40.90 -18.77 7.87
CA ILE A 355 40.86 -19.66 9.01
C ILE A 355 41.06 -21.11 8.55
N GLU A 356 40.35 -21.55 7.52
CA GLU A 356 40.45 -22.91 6.98
C GLU A 356 41.85 -23.20 6.40
N LYS A 357 42.49 -22.20 5.78
CA LYS A 357 43.83 -22.28 5.22
C LYS A 357 44.94 -22.11 6.29
N GLY A 358 44.61 -21.79 7.54
CA GLY A 358 45.56 -21.54 8.62
C GLY A 358 46.43 -20.29 8.45
N THR A 359 45.92 -19.30 7.66
CA THR A 359 46.64 -18.06 7.30
C THR A 359 46.11 -16.83 8.04
N VAL A 360 45.41 -17.03 9.16
CA VAL A 360 44.88 -15.92 9.99
C VAL A 360 46.00 -15.20 10.69
N ASP A 361 46.00 -13.87 10.55
CA ASP A 361 46.93 -13.02 11.29
C ASP A 361 46.63 -13.08 12.79
N SER A 362 47.66 -13.28 13.58
CA SER A 362 47.55 -13.40 15.05
C SER A 362 46.97 -12.12 15.70
N GLU A 363 47.07 -10.97 15.04
CA GLU A 363 46.50 -9.71 15.51
C GLU A 363 44.95 -9.73 15.50
N LEU A 364 44.30 -10.59 14.69
CA LEU A 364 42.83 -10.72 14.62
C LEU A 364 42.23 -11.67 15.68
N LEU A 365 43.03 -12.44 16.37
CA LEU A 365 42.60 -13.43 17.37
C LEU A 365 41.80 -12.84 18.55
N PRO A 366 42.13 -11.65 19.10
CA PRO A 366 41.36 -11.04 20.18
C PRO A 366 39.93 -10.66 19.73
N GLU A 367 39.77 -10.10 18.52
CA GLU A 367 38.50 -9.72 17.95
C GLU A 367 37.64 -10.92 17.63
N LEU A 368 38.22 -11.99 17.08
CA LEU A 368 37.52 -13.25 16.83
C LEU A 368 37.02 -13.89 18.13
N ASN A 369 37.83 -13.90 19.19
CA ASN A 369 37.41 -14.38 20.49
C ASN A 369 36.29 -13.54 21.11
N LYS A 370 36.29 -12.23 20.89
CA LYS A 370 35.20 -11.32 21.31
C LYS A 370 33.91 -11.60 20.54
N LEU A 371 34.02 -11.80 19.24
CA LEU A 371 32.87 -12.14 18.36
C LEU A 371 32.24 -13.48 18.80
N MET A 372 33.06 -14.51 19.03
CA MET A 372 32.61 -15.82 19.49
C MET A 372 31.92 -15.77 20.87
N LYS A 373 32.37 -14.89 21.78
CA LYS A 373 31.71 -14.67 23.07
C LYS A 373 30.37 -13.98 22.95
N LEU A 374 30.21 -13.07 21.98
CA LEU A 374 28.94 -12.38 21.70
C LEU A 374 27.93 -13.32 21.06
N LEU A 375 28.34 -14.16 20.09
CA LEU A 375 27.46 -15.13 19.42
C LEU A 375 26.99 -16.26 20.36
N LYS A 376 27.73 -16.58 21.43
CA LYS A 376 27.30 -17.56 22.44
C LYS A 376 26.33 -17.00 23.50
N ARG A 377 26.07 -15.67 23.49
CA ARG A 377 25.16 -15.00 24.43
C ARG A 377 23.80 -14.65 23.82
N GLY A 378 23.61 -14.80 22.52
CA GLY A 378 22.32 -14.67 21.77
C GLY A 378 21.82 -16.05 21.40
#